data_8c16cf4ee0dc5e125fee51044ad3c1cf
#
_entry.id   8c16cf4ee0dc5e125fee51044ad3c1cf
#
_cell.length_a   1.000
_cell.length_b   1.000
_cell.length_c   1.000
_cell.angle_alpha   90.00
_cell.angle_beta   90.00
_cell.angle_gamma   90.00
#
_symmetry.space_group_name_H-M   'P 1'
#
loop_
_entity.id
_entity.type
_entity.pdbx_description
1 polymer ?
#
loop_
_entity_poly.entity_id
_entity_poly.type
_entity_poly.pdbx_seq_one_letter_code
_entity_poly.pdbx_strand_id
1 'polypeptide(L)'
;MLFSTKAEYGVRLMVELGRQPGSRPVSLNAIADAERLPLSYLEHLVAKLRQAGLVTSTRGAHGGYRLAHPAEEITMIEVVEALEGPIAPMECFHETPEGKVLCSHADEVDRTCATKLLWTRVQGGVNRALAGTTLAELVEFSRPAEERQPAVGSAA
;
A
#
# COMPACT_ATOMS: atom_id res chain seq x y z
N MET A 1 12.51 -9.82 5.46
CA MET A 1 12.29 -8.71 4.51
C MET A 1 10.96 -8.06 4.87
N LEU A 2 10.93 -6.74 5.02
CA LEU A 2 9.75 -6.05 5.56
C LEU A 2 8.57 -6.06 4.59
N PHE A 3 8.84 -5.98 3.28
CA PHE A 3 7.84 -5.97 2.22
C PHE A 3 8.17 -7.01 1.14
N SER A 4 7.14 -7.62 0.57
CA SER A 4 7.29 -8.58 -0.51
C SER A 4 7.00 -7.94 -1.87
N THR A 5 7.20 -8.70 -2.95
CA THR A 5 6.79 -8.30 -4.30
C THR A 5 5.29 -8.01 -4.44
N LYS A 6 4.45 -8.46 -3.49
CA LYS A 6 3.02 -8.12 -3.47
C LYS A 6 2.81 -6.64 -3.23
N ALA A 7 3.51 -6.06 -2.24
CA ALA A 7 3.45 -4.63 -1.96
C ALA A 7 3.96 -3.83 -3.16
N GLU A 8 5.15 -4.18 -3.70
CA GLU A 8 5.72 -3.50 -4.87
C GLU A 8 4.76 -3.49 -6.06
N TYR A 9 4.31 -4.66 -6.49
CA TYR A 9 3.46 -4.78 -7.68
C TYR A 9 2.06 -4.21 -7.45
N GLY A 10 1.54 -4.31 -6.22
CA GLY A 10 0.27 -3.72 -5.86
C GLY A 10 0.31 -2.19 -5.88
N VAL A 11 1.38 -1.58 -5.41
CA VAL A 11 1.57 -0.12 -5.50
C VAL A 11 1.67 0.31 -6.97
N ARG A 12 2.42 -0.41 -7.81
CA ARG A 12 2.51 -0.12 -9.26
C ARG A 12 1.15 -0.21 -9.94
N LEU A 13 0.36 -1.25 -9.62
CA LEU A 13 -1.01 -1.39 -10.11
C LEU A 13 -1.88 -0.18 -9.70
N MET A 14 -1.82 0.24 -8.43
CA MET A 14 -2.58 1.39 -7.94
C MET A 14 -2.15 2.71 -8.60
N VAL A 15 -0.85 2.91 -8.80
CA VAL A 15 -0.32 4.09 -9.52
C VAL A 15 -0.83 4.11 -10.95
N GLU A 16 -0.84 2.97 -11.67
CA GLU A 16 -1.36 2.91 -13.04
C GLU A 16 -2.86 3.21 -13.09
N LEU A 17 -3.65 2.74 -12.13
CA LEU A 17 -5.06 3.13 -11.99
C LEU A 17 -5.21 4.63 -11.70
N GLY A 18 -4.34 5.21 -10.88
CA GLY A 18 -4.35 6.62 -10.53
C GLY A 18 -3.94 7.57 -11.68
N ARG A 19 -3.17 7.08 -12.65
CA ARG A 19 -2.78 7.85 -13.85
C ARG A 19 -3.92 8.08 -14.83
N GLN A 20 -5.00 7.30 -14.71
CA GLN A 20 -6.08 7.37 -15.69
C GLN A 20 -6.95 8.60 -15.47
N PRO A 21 -7.16 9.43 -16.49
CA PRO A 21 -8.02 10.60 -16.36
C PRO A 21 -9.50 10.19 -16.22
N GLY A 22 -10.20 10.83 -15.29
CA GLY A 22 -11.66 10.79 -15.23
C GLY A 22 -12.28 9.47 -14.79
N SER A 23 -11.63 8.69 -13.94
CA SER A 23 -12.17 7.42 -13.39
C SER A 23 -12.59 6.37 -14.45
N ARG A 24 -11.98 6.38 -15.63
CA ARG A 24 -12.21 5.36 -16.66
C ARG A 24 -11.71 4.01 -16.17
N PRO A 25 -12.51 2.93 -16.33
CA PRO A 25 -12.01 1.58 -16.03
C PRO A 25 -10.87 1.19 -16.95
N VAL A 26 -9.85 0.54 -16.39
CA VAL A 26 -8.69 0.02 -17.12
C VAL A 26 -8.70 -1.49 -17.05
N SER A 27 -8.48 -2.16 -18.19
CA SER A 27 -8.38 -3.61 -18.20
C SER A 27 -7.09 -4.06 -17.50
N LEU A 28 -7.15 -5.18 -16.81
CA LEU A 28 -5.97 -5.73 -16.12
C LEU A 28 -4.85 -6.13 -17.09
N ASN A 29 -5.22 -6.54 -18.33
CA ASN A 29 -4.25 -6.78 -19.40
C ASN A 29 -3.46 -5.51 -19.75
N ALA A 30 -4.14 -4.36 -19.88
CA ALA A 30 -3.47 -3.11 -20.18
C ALA A 30 -2.47 -2.71 -19.07
N ILE A 31 -2.83 -2.96 -17.80
CA ILE A 31 -1.92 -2.73 -16.67
C ILE A 31 -0.75 -3.70 -16.69
N ALA A 32 -1.03 -4.99 -16.98
CA ALA A 32 0.02 -6.02 -17.09
C ALA A 32 1.05 -5.66 -18.16
N ASP A 33 0.60 -5.20 -19.32
CA ASP A 33 1.45 -4.79 -20.44
C ASP A 33 2.25 -3.52 -20.10
N ALA A 34 1.58 -2.49 -19.55
CA ALA A 34 2.22 -1.22 -19.18
C ALA A 34 3.33 -1.41 -18.13
N GLU A 35 3.04 -2.20 -17.11
CA GLU A 35 3.93 -2.41 -15.97
C GLU A 35 4.87 -3.64 -16.15
N ARG A 36 4.70 -4.39 -17.24
CA ARG A 36 5.44 -5.65 -17.54
C ARG A 36 5.34 -6.66 -16.40
N LEU A 37 4.13 -6.85 -15.88
CA LEU A 37 3.85 -7.75 -14.77
C LEU A 37 3.01 -8.94 -15.23
N PRO A 38 3.16 -10.12 -14.61
CA PRO A 38 2.33 -11.29 -14.94
C PRO A 38 0.85 -11.03 -14.63
N LEU A 39 -0.02 -11.22 -15.62
CA LEU A 39 -1.46 -10.99 -15.48
C LEU A 39 -2.07 -11.79 -14.33
N SER A 40 -1.75 -13.09 -14.23
CA SER A 40 -2.26 -13.98 -13.18
C SER A 40 -1.91 -13.48 -11.78
N TYR A 41 -0.75 -12.86 -11.63
CA TYR A 41 -0.35 -12.27 -10.35
C TYR A 41 -1.14 -11.00 -10.03
N LEU A 42 -1.36 -10.14 -11.02
CA LEU A 42 -2.19 -8.93 -10.87
C LEU A 42 -3.65 -9.26 -10.53
N GLU A 43 -4.20 -10.37 -11.03
CA GLU A 43 -5.54 -10.85 -10.68
C GLU A 43 -5.68 -11.11 -9.17
N HIS A 44 -4.66 -11.71 -8.56
CA HIS A 44 -4.63 -11.93 -7.11
C HIS A 44 -4.52 -10.62 -6.32
N LEU A 45 -3.68 -9.69 -6.78
CA LEU A 45 -3.50 -8.40 -6.10
C LEU A 45 -4.75 -7.54 -6.17
N VAL A 46 -5.35 -7.42 -7.38
CA VAL A 46 -6.56 -6.61 -7.56
C VAL A 46 -7.75 -7.17 -6.78
N ALA A 47 -7.84 -8.50 -6.63
CA ALA A 47 -8.88 -9.11 -5.81
C ALA A 47 -8.78 -8.68 -4.34
N LYS A 48 -7.58 -8.65 -3.76
CA LYS A 48 -7.32 -8.16 -2.40
C LYS A 48 -7.64 -6.67 -2.25
N LEU A 49 -7.15 -5.84 -3.18
CA LEU A 49 -7.40 -4.39 -3.17
C LEU A 49 -8.90 -4.09 -3.29
N ARG A 50 -9.64 -4.87 -4.10
CA ARG A 50 -11.10 -4.75 -4.20
C ARG A 50 -11.80 -5.17 -2.91
N GLN A 51 -11.35 -6.25 -2.27
CA GLN A 51 -11.89 -6.69 -0.98
C GLN A 51 -11.67 -5.65 0.12
N ALA A 52 -10.55 -4.94 0.06
CA ALA A 52 -10.23 -3.82 0.97
C ALA A 52 -10.99 -2.52 0.62
N GLY A 53 -11.77 -2.49 -0.47
CA GLY A 53 -12.53 -1.30 -0.87
C GLY A 53 -11.70 -0.22 -1.57
N LEU A 54 -10.45 -0.49 -1.95
CA LEU A 54 -9.56 0.48 -2.62
C LEU A 54 -9.78 0.54 -4.13
N VAL A 55 -10.33 -0.54 -4.72
CA VAL A 55 -10.55 -0.69 -6.15
C VAL A 55 -11.97 -1.20 -6.41
N THR A 56 -12.61 -0.67 -7.44
CA THR A 56 -13.89 -1.16 -7.97
C THR A 56 -13.73 -1.76 -9.36
N SER A 57 -14.64 -2.67 -9.74
CA SER A 57 -14.66 -3.29 -11.07
C SER A 57 -15.95 -3.00 -11.81
N THR A 58 -15.85 -2.79 -13.11
CA THR A 58 -17.00 -2.65 -14.04
C THR A 58 -16.94 -3.79 -15.05
N ARG A 59 -18.07 -4.47 -15.27
CA ARG A 59 -18.21 -5.55 -16.26
C ARG A 59 -18.55 -5.00 -17.63
N GLY A 60 -18.25 -5.76 -18.69
CA GLY A 60 -18.62 -5.47 -20.08
C GLY A 60 -17.43 -5.22 -20.98
N ALA A 61 -17.72 -4.93 -22.27
CA ALA A 61 -16.68 -4.71 -23.30
C ALA A 61 -15.77 -3.50 -23.01
N HIS A 62 -16.26 -2.52 -22.26
CA HIS A 62 -15.49 -1.37 -21.76
C HIS A 62 -15.27 -1.45 -20.26
N GLY A 63 -15.32 -2.66 -19.70
CA GLY A 63 -15.10 -2.92 -18.28
C GLY A 63 -13.63 -2.87 -17.89
N GLY A 64 -13.38 -3.02 -16.61
CA GLY A 64 -12.04 -3.01 -16.03
C GLY A 64 -12.08 -2.59 -14.57
N TYR A 65 -10.97 -2.08 -14.09
CA TYR A 65 -10.77 -1.65 -12.71
C TYR A 65 -10.52 -0.15 -12.64
N ARG A 66 -10.93 0.45 -11.54
CA ARG A 66 -10.68 1.86 -11.22
C ARG A 66 -10.53 2.03 -9.73
N LEU A 67 -9.96 3.14 -9.30
CA LEU A 67 -9.91 3.51 -7.89
C LEU A 67 -11.33 3.65 -7.33
N ALA A 68 -11.53 3.23 -6.08
CA ALA A 68 -12.79 3.38 -5.35
C ALA A 68 -12.95 4.78 -4.73
N HIS A 69 -11.82 5.43 -4.44
CA HIS A 69 -11.72 6.76 -3.82
C HIS A 69 -10.76 7.65 -4.61
N PRO A 70 -10.79 8.98 -4.44
CA PRO A 70 -9.78 9.87 -4.96
C PRO A 70 -8.37 9.46 -4.54
N ALA A 71 -7.38 9.62 -5.41
CA ALA A 71 -6.00 9.21 -5.12
C ALA A 71 -5.39 9.95 -3.92
N GLU A 72 -5.89 11.15 -3.62
CA GLU A 72 -5.52 11.97 -2.48
C GLU A 72 -5.97 11.39 -1.14
N GLU A 73 -7.02 10.58 -1.16
CA GLU A 73 -7.60 9.94 0.02
C GLU A 73 -7.06 8.53 0.29
N ILE A 74 -6.35 7.94 -0.69
CA ILE A 74 -5.77 6.61 -0.57
C ILE A 74 -4.34 6.74 -0.04
N THR A 75 -4.10 6.20 1.14
CA THR A 75 -2.77 6.17 1.77
C THR A 75 -2.01 4.89 1.42
N MET A 76 -0.68 4.94 1.44
CA MET A 76 0.13 3.76 1.14
C MET A 76 0.05 2.71 2.24
N ILE A 77 -0.29 3.08 3.48
CA ILE A 77 -0.50 2.08 4.53
C ILE A 77 -1.71 1.20 4.23
N GLU A 78 -2.83 1.78 3.75
CA GLU A 78 -4.02 1.01 3.36
C GLU A 78 -3.74 0.04 2.22
N VAL A 79 -2.97 0.48 1.21
CA VAL A 79 -2.58 -0.36 0.08
C VAL A 79 -1.69 -1.52 0.53
N VAL A 80 -0.66 -1.24 1.33
CA VAL A 80 0.29 -2.26 1.79
C VAL A 80 -0.39 -3.25 2.73
N GLU A 81 -1.19 -2.79 3.69
CA GLU A 81 -1.91 -3.67 4.62
C GLU A 81 -2.97 -4.54 3.92
N ALA A 82 -3.63 -4.03 2.88
CA ALA A 82 -4.54 -4.83 2.06
C ALA A 82 -3.84 -6.02 1.38
N LEU A 83 -2.58 -5.88 1.02
CA LEU A 83 -1.80 -6.89 0.29
C LEU A 83 -1.03 -7.83 1.20
N GLU A 84 -0.40 -7.31 2.24
CA GLU A 84 0.51 -8.05 3.13
C GLU A 84 -0.13 -8.45 4.46
N GLY A 85 -1.17 -7.76 4.88
CA GLY A 85 -1.67 -7.78 6.24
C GLY A 85 -0.98 -6.75 7.14
N PRO A 86 -1.23 -6.78 8.44
CA PRO A 86 -0.63 -5.84 9.39
C PRO A 86 0.90 -5.83 9.32
N ILE A 87 1.47 -4.64 9.30
CA ILE A 87 2.92 -4.47 9.20
C ILE A 87 3.54 -4.78 10.56
N ALA A 88 4.15 -5.96 10.68
CA ALA A 88 4.88 -6.38 11.86
C ALA A 88 6.37 -6.55 11.52
N PRO A 89 7.29 -5.86 12.20
CA PRO A 89 8.71 -5.94 11.91
C PRO A 89 9.35 -7.28 12.28
N MET A 90 8.74 -8.03 13.21
CA MET A 90 9.23 -9.32 13.70
C MET A 90 8.07 -10.26 14.05
N GLU A 91 8.27 -11.56 13.90
CA GLU A 91 7.26 -12.58 14.23
C GLU A 91 6.87 -12.60 15.72
N CYS A 92 7.80 -12.24 16.60
CA CYS A 92 7.53 -12.14 18.04
C CYS A 92 6.83 -10.84 18.46
N PHE A 93 6.50 -9.96 17.52
CA PHE A 93 5.95 -8.64 17.76
C PHE A 93 4.58 -8.53 17.09
N HIS A 94 3.54 -8.73 17.88
CA HIS A 94 2.14 -8.61 17.40
C HIS A 94 1.46 -7.46 18.13
N GLU A 95 0.76 -6.63 17.38
CA GLU A 95 -0.15 -5.64 17.92
C GLU A 95 -1.57 -6.22 17.91
N THR A 96 -2.25 -6.18 19.06
CA THR A 96 -3.65 -6.59 19.13
C THR A 96 -4.55 -5.50 18.54
N PRO A 97 -5.81 -5.80 18.17
CA PRO A 97 -6.77 -4.80 17.70
C PRO A 97 -6.96 -3.63 18.68
N GLU A 98 -6.70 -3.86 19.98
CA GLU A 98 -6.77 -2.85 21.03
C GLU A 98 -5.47 -2.04 21.19
N GLY A 99 -4.51 -2.20 20.28
CA GLY A 99 -3.23 -1.47 20.30
C GLY A 99 -2.21 -1.97 21.32
N LYS A 100 -2.43 -3.16 21.91
CA LYS A 100 -1.47 -3.75 22.85
C LYS A 100 -0.44 -4.58 22.12
N VAL A 101 0.83 -4.26 22.32
CA VAL A 101 1.94 -5.02 21.77
C VAL A 101 2.18 -6.27 22.62
N LEU A 102 1.99 -7.44 22.02
CA LEU A 102 2.32 -8.72 22.61
C LEU A 102 3.73 -9.14 22.17
N CYS A 103 4.49 -9.69 23.10
CA CYS A 103 5.79 -10.29 22.85
C CYS A 103 5.69 -11.77 23.24
N SER A 104 6.07 -12.68 22.36
CA SER A 104 6.05 -14.13 22.63
C SER A 104 6.93 -14.56 23.80
N HIS A 105 7.86 -13.70 24.25
CA HIS A 105 8.74 -13.92 25.40
C HIS A 105 8.30 -13.15 26.65
N ALA A 106 7.11 -12.56 26.68
CA ALA A 106 6.68 -11.72 27.80
C ALA A 106 6.43 -12.51 29.09
N ASP A 107 6.19 -13.80 28.98
CA ASP A 107 5.79 -14.66 30.11
C ASP A 107 6.97 -15.37 30.79
N GLU A 108 8.17 -15.33 30.18
CA GLU A 108 9.30 -16.13 30.68
C GLU A 108 10.24 -15.40 31.65
N VAL A 109 10.25 -14.08 31.67
CA VAL A 109 11.17 -13.30 32.53
C VAL A 109 10.55 -11.96 32.89
N ASP A 110 10.55 -11.64 34.17
CA ASP A 110 10.17 -10.33 34.75
C ASP A 110 11.04 -9.15 34.25
N ARG A 111 11.57 -9.25 33.03
CA ARG A 111 12.41 -8.25 32.37
C ARG A 111 11.71 -7.72 31.12
N THR A 112 11.58 -6.41 31.05
CA THR A 112 11.14 -5.74 29.81
C THR A 112 12.09 -6.06 28.68
N CYS A 113 11.61 -6.66 27.59
CA CYS A 113 12.41 -6.99 26.42
C CYS A 113 12.99 -5.72 25.80
N ALA A 114 14.31 -5.55 25.84
CA ALA A 114 14.99 -4.36 25.33
C ALA A 114 14.74 -4.14 23.82
N THR A 115 14.63 -5.24 23.06
CA THR A 115 14.38 -5.16 21.61
C THR A 115 12.97 -4.71 21.27
N LYS A 116 12.00 -4.86 22.19
CA LYS A 116 10.64 -4.35 22.04
C LYS A 116 10.63 -2.84 21.78
N LEU A 117 11.43 -2.08 22.52
CA LEU A 117 11.52 -0.63 22.32
C LEU A 117 12.00 -0.29 20.90
N LEU A 118 13.03 -0.98 20.40
CA LEU A 118 13.55 -0.79 19.05
C LEU A 118 12.47 -1.07 18.01
N TRP A 119 11.83 -2.25 18.07
CA TRP A 119 10.88 -2.68 17.06
C TRP A 119 9.57 -1.86 17.08
N THR A 120 9.14 -1.38 18.25
CA THR A 120 8.03 -0.42 18.35
C THR A 120 8.34 0.88 17.62
N ARG A 121 9.56 1.39 17.75
CA ARG A 121 10.00 2.60 17.05
C ARG A 121 10.09 2.39 15.54
N VAL A 122 10.62 1.25 15.09
CA VAL A 122 10.71 0.91 13.66
C VAL A 122 9.31 0.81 13.06
N GLN A 123 8.41 0.06 13.68
CA GLN A 123 7.03 -0.07 13.21
C GLN A 123 6.33 1.30 13.14
N GLY A 124 6.42 2.09 14.22
CA GLY A 124 5.84 3.43 14.23
C GLY A 124 6.44 4.36 13.17
N GLY A 125 7.74 4.21 12.87
CA GLY A 125 8.39 4.94 11.78
C GLY A 125 7.85 4.55 10.41
N VAL A 126 7.77 3.26 10.14
CA VAL A 126 7.22 2.71 8.88
C VAL A 126 5.76 3.11 8.71
N ASN A 127 4.93 2.90 9.73
CA ASN A 127 3.51 3.24 9.68
C ASN A 127 3.29 4.74 9.41
N ARG A 128 4.05 5.63 10.06
CA ARG A 128 3.97 7.06 9.79
C ARG A 128 4.38 7.42 8.36
N ALA A 129 5.44 6.83 7.84
CA ALA A 129 5.88 7.06 6.48
C ALA A 129 4.80 6.64 5.46
N LEU A 130 4.24 5.43 5.63
CA LEU A 130 3.20 4.91 4.74
C LEU A 130 1.87 5.66 4.88
N ALA A 131 1.46 6.01 6.09
CA ALA A 131 0.23 6.78 6.33
C ALA A 131 0.34 8.24 5.84
N GLY A 132 1.55 8.80 5.88
CA GLY A 132 1.82 10.16 5.40
C GLY A 132 2.03 10.25 3.88
N THR A 133 2.08 9.13 3.15
CA THR A 133 2.25 9.11 1.69
C THR A 133 0.94 8.72 1.02
N THR A 134 0.42 9.57 0.14
CA THR A 134 -0.80 9.32 -0.62
C THR A 134 -0.50 8.71 -1.99
N LEU A 135 -1.49 8.05 -2.58
CA LEU A 135 -1.40 7.56 -3.96
C LEU A 135 -1.21 8.72 -4.95
N ALA A 136 -1.84 9.87 -4.69
CA ALA A 136 -1.70 11.05 -5.54
C ALA A 136 -0.23 11.54 -5.63
N GLU A 137 0.50 11.53 -4.52
CA GLU A 137 1.93 11.87 -4.51
C GLU A 137 2.75 10.92 -5.38
N LEU A 138 2.48 9.62 -5.32
CA LEU A 138 3.17 8.63 -6.16
C LEU A 138 2.83 8.79 -7.65
N VAL A 139 1.56 9.04 -7.96
CA VAL A 139 1.11 9.33 -9.33
C VAL A 139 1.83 10.55 -9.88
N GLU A 140 1.87 11.64 -9.12
CA GLU A 140 2.57 12.88 -9.52
C GLU A 140 4.06 12.65 -9.68
N PHE A 141 4.71 11.95 -8.75
CA PHE A 141 6.13 11.61 -8.85
C PHE A 141 6.45 10.73 -10.07
N SER A 142 5.50 9.90 -10.51
CA SER A 142 5.66 9.01 -11.67
C SER A 142 5.53 9.70 -13.03
N ARG A 143 5.10 10.99 -13.07
CA ARG A 143 5.05 11.77 -14.30
C ARG A 143 6.45 12.15 -14.78
N PRO A 144 6.65 12.40 -16.08
CA PRO A 144 7.90 12.94 -16.58
C PRO A 144 8.28 14.23 -15.83
N ALA A 145 9.58 14.46 -15.64
CA ALA A 145 10.07 15.61 -14.87
C ALA A 145 9.59 16.97 -15.40
N GLU A 146 9.33 17.04 -16.70
CA GLU A 146 8.84 18.25 -17.40
C GLU A 146 7.38 18.58 -17.11
N GLU A 147 6.60 17.59 -16.66
CA GLU A 147 5.16 17.72 -16.36
C GLU A 147 4.86 17.80 -14.85
N ARG A 148 5.88 17.64 -14.00
CA ARG A 148 5.68 17.66 -12.53
C ARG A 148 5.42 19.08 -12.05
N GLN A 149 4.33 19.27 -11.31
CA GLN A 149 4.16 20.51 -10.56
C GLN A 149 5.27 20.61 -9.50
N PRO A 150 5.85 21.80 -9.27
CA PRO A 150 6.82 21.98 -8.19
C PRO A 150 6.15 21.59 -6.88
N ALA A 151 6.81 20.70 -6.12
CA ALA A 151 6.34 20.30 -4.81
C ALA A 151 6.05 21.54 -3.98
N VAL A 152 4.80 21.72 -3.57
CA VAL A 152 4.42 22.76 -2.61
C VAL A 152 5.17 22.43 -1.33
N GLY A 153 6.18 23.26 -1.02
CA GLY A 153 7.15 23.01 0.02
C GLY A 153 6.45 22.67 1.33
N SER A 154 6.74 21.48 1.84
CA SER A 154 6.55 21.17 3.24
C SER A 154 7.49 22.09 4.03
N ALA A 155 6.96 23.21 4.52
CA ALA A 155 7.65 24.02 5.49
C ALA A 155 7.92 23.20 6.73
N ALA A 156 9.15 23.27 7.18
CA ALA A 156 9.79 22.65 8.33
C ALA A 156 8.98 22.72 9.64
#